data_dd844f9d784b6509a73238e3261d2eee
#
_entry.id   dd844f9d784b6509a73238e3261d2eee
#
_cell.length_a   1.000
_cell.length_b   1.000
_cell.length_c   1.000
_cell.angle_alpha   90.00
_cell.angle_beta   90.00
_cell.angle_gamma   90.00
#
_symmetry.space_group_name_H-M   'P 1'
#
loop_
_entity.id
_entity.type
_entity.pdbx_description
1 polymer ?
#
loop_
_entity_poly.entity_id
_entity_poly.type
_entity_poly.pdbx_seq_one_letter_code
_entity_poly.pdbx_strand_id
1 'polypeptide(L)'
;VGEGGERLSPGSLVQRVESRYPRQLVWYMEYPEAGGHPALLATVPREAGAKVEHDVFYLDPVSGEEVGKRLWAACCFQPANLVPWVLEFHHNLTLPGNWGLYLMGGVAMFWFLDCFVGAWLTLPRGRPFWSKWTTAWKIKRGNAYRFNFDLHRAGGLWLWLLLAPVALSSVALNLPSQVFKPLVSLFSPIEPSVYEARGRLPREQLGRPAWTTTAPSSWPASKRRGWASPSRSASCTTASNTTSSAPASATTTTPWASPGCSSTAATAAC
;
A
#
# COMPACT_ATOMS: atom_id res chain seq x y z
N VAL A 1 6.67 -20.43 -16.35
CA VAL A 1 7.80 -19.48 -16.33
C VAL A 1 9.07 -20.29 -16.51
N GLY A 2 9.91 -19.92 -17.51
CA GLY A 2 11.13 -20.67 -17.85
C GLY A 2 12.12 -20.69 -16.68
N GLU A 3 12.55 -21.89 -16.32
CA GLU A 3 13.62 -22.09 -15.35
C GLU A 3 14.94 -22.26 -16.12
N GLY A 4 15.91 -21.38 -15.93
CA GLY A 4 17.29 -21.59 -16.38
C GLY A 4 17.78 -20.81 -17.62
N GLY A 5 17.02 -19.85 -18.14
CA GLY A 5 17.46 -18.93 -19.18
C GLY A 5 18.03 -17.62 -18.64
N GLU A 6 18.82 -16.90 -19.46
CA GLU A 6 19.23 -15.53 -19.16
C GLU A 6 17.98 -14.64 -19.11
N ARG A 7 17.83 -13.90 -18.00
CA ARG A 7 16.67 -13.06 -17.78
C ARG A 7 16.77 -11.77 -18.57
N LEU A 8 15.68 -11.38 -19.17
CA LEU A 8 15.54 -10.11 -19.85
C LEU A 8 15.68 -8.95 -18.85
N SER A 9 16.28 -7.86 -19.30
CA SER A 9 16.39 -6.68 -18.46
C SER A 9 15.01 -6.09 -18.12
N PRO A 10 14.84 -5.47 -16.95
CA PRO A 10 13.60 -4.78 -16.60
C PRO A 10 13.11 -3.83 -17.69
N GLY A 11 14.05 -3.09 -18.31
CA GLY A 11 13.73 -2.14 -19.40
C GLY A 11 13.17 -2.80 -20.64
N SER A 12 13.66 -4.00 -21.01
CA SER A 12 13.13 -4.72 -22.16
C SER A 12 11.72 -5.25 -21.93
N LEU A 13 11.37 -5.67 -20.70
CA LEU A 13 10.01 -6.06 -20.33
C LEU A 13 9.03 -4.88 -20.39
N VAL A 14 9.45 -3.73 -19.88
CA VAL A 14 8.65 -2.48 -19.97
C VAL A 14 8.42 -2.12 -21.44
N GLN A 15 9.48 -2.12 -22.25
CA GLN A 15 9.36 -1.79 -23.67
C GLN A 15 8.42 -2.74 -24.42
N ARG A 16 8.41 -4.03 -24.08
CA ARG A 16 7.47 -5.00 -24.65
C ARG A 16 6.02 -4.66 -24.32
N VAL A 17 5.72 -4.36 -23.06
CA VAL A 17 4.35 -3.98 -22.65
C VAL A 17 3.93 -2.68 -23.33
N GLU A 18 4.77 -1.65 -23.33
CA GLU A 18 4.44 -0.37 -23.94
C GLU A 18 4.32 -0.41 -25.46
N SER A 19 5.09 -1.28 -26.14
CA SER A 19 4.95 -1.49 -27.59
C SER A 19 3.66 -2.23 -27.94
N ARG A 20 3.24 -3.20 -27.11
CA ARG A 20 2.01 -3.96 -27.31
C ARG A 20 0.76 -3.18 -26.92
N TYR A 21 0.88 -2.32 -25.90
CA TYR A 21 -0.20 -1.47 -25.39
C TYR A 21 0.19 0.01 -25.43
N PRO A 22 0.26 0.65 -26.60
CA PRO A 22 0.83 2.00 -26.77
C PRO A 22 0.04 3.10 -26.07
N ARG A 23 -1.22 2.84 -25.70
CA ARG A 23 -2.06 3.79 -24.94
C ARG A 23 -1.84 3.73 -23.42
N GLN A 24 -0.93 2.86 -22.96
CA GLN A 24 -0.63 2.64 -21.54
C GLN A 24 0.83 2.98 -21.25
N LEU A 25 1.10 3.35 -20.01
CA LEU A 25 2.45 3.57 -19.47
C LEU A 25 2.66 2.64 -18.29
N VAL A 26 3.80 1.97 -18.24
CA VAL A 26 4.20 1.22 -17.06
C VAL A 26 4.64 2.19 -15.98
N TRP A 27 3.95 2.19 -14.84
CA TRP A 27 4.28 3.05 -13.71
C TRP A 27 4.90 2.29 -12.54
N TYR A 28 4.64 0.99 -12.44
CA TYR A 28 5.16 0.11 -11.39
C TYR A 28 5.56 -1.23 -11.99
N MET A 29 6.63 -1.80 -11.47
CA MET A 29 7.12 -3.11 -11.85
C MET A 29 7.68 -3.84 -10.64
N GLU A 30 7.27 -5.08 -10.47
CA GLU A 30 7.87 -6.01 -9.53
C GLU A 30 8.64 -7.07 -10.33
N TYR A 31 9.95 -7.07 -10.16
CA TYR A 31 10.83 -8.01 -10.83
C TYR A 31 11.19 -9.13 -9.84
N PRO A 32 10.94 -10.42 -10.18
CA PRO A 32 11.12 -11.50 -9.23
C PRO A 32 12.61 -11.73 -8.91
N GLU A 33 12.91 -11.94 -7.63
CA GLU A 33 14.28 -12.25 -7.17
C GLU A 33 14.69 -13.67 -7.54
N ALA A 34 13.78 -14.64 -7.40
CA ALA A 34 14.00 -16.05 -7.70
C ALA A 34 13.36 -16.49 -9.03
N GLY A 35 13.86 -17.60 -9.60
CA GLY A 35 13.25 -18.22 -10.78
C GLY A 35 11.83 -18.76 -10.51
N GLY A 36 11.08 -18.99 -11.57
CA GLY A 36 9.74 -19.58 -11.48
C GLY A 36 8.59 -18.59 -11.27
N HIS A 37 8.86 -17.33 -10.94
CA HIS A 37 7.82 -16.31 -10.78
C HIS A 37 7.80 -15.33 -11.96
N PRO A 38 6.61 -14.91 -12.43
CA PRO A 38 6.50 -13.90 -13.46
C PRO A 38 6.86 -12.50 -12.93
N ALA A 39 7.34 -11.64 -13.80
CA ALA A 39 7.45 -10.21 -13.51
C ALA A 39 6.06 -9.57 -13.60
N LEU A 40 5.69 -8.75 -12.61
CA LEU A 40 4.45 -8.01 -12.60
C LEU A 40 4.72 -6.59 -13.10
N LEU A 41 3.94 -6.13 -14.08
CA LEU A 41 3.96 -4.77 -14.59
C LEU A 41 2.58 -4.16 -14.46
N ALA A 42 2.47 -3.07 -13.69
CA ALA A 42 1.25 -2.30 -13.57
C ALA A 42 1.31 -1.07 -14.50
N THR A 43 0.23 -0.81 -15.19
CA THR A 43 0.13 0.25 -16.18
C THR A 43 -0.94 1.27 -15.82
N VAL A 44 -0.80 2.47 -16.37
CA VAL A 44 -1.82 3.52 -16.33
C VAL A 44 -2.09 4.01 -17.75
N PRO A 45 -3.32 4.43 -18.06
CA PRO A 45 -3.60 5.01 -19.36
C PRO A 45 -2.81 6.31 -19.56
N ARG A 46 -2.30 6.55 -20.77
CA ARG A 46 -1.61 7.80 -21.13
C ARG A 46 -2.55 8.99 -21.01
N GLU A 47 -3.78 8.82 -21.47
CA GLU A 47 -4.83 9.83 -21.36
C GLU A 47 -5.56 9.69 -20.03
N ALA A 48 -5.74 10.79 -19.33
CA ALA A 48 -6.43 10.78 -18.05
C ALA A 48 -7.90 10.38 -18.22
N GLY A 49 -8.34 9.36 -17.48
CA GLY A 49 -9.71 8.86 -17.52
C GLY A 49 -10.02 7.89 -18.68
N ALA A 50 -9.07 7.58 -19.54
CA ALA A 50 -9.27 6.52 -20.54
C ALA A 50 -9.46 5.16 -19.86
N LYS A 51 -10.47 4.42 -20.32
CA LYS A 51 -10.73 3.06 -19.85
C LYS A 51 -9.74 2.10 -20.51
N VAL A 52 -9.18 1.21 -19.72
CA VAL A 52 -8.32 0.11 -20.18
C VAL A 52 -8.97 -1.21 -19.81
N GLU A 53 -8.80 -2.21 -20.65
CA GLU A 53 -9.32 -3.55 -20.36
C GLU A 53 -8.51 -4.28 -19.30
N HIS A 54 -7.20 -4.03 -19.30
CA HIS A 54 -6.25 -4.64 -18.37
C HIS A 54 -5.22 -3.59 -17.98
N ASP A 55 -4.82 -3.58 -16.72
CA ASP A 55 -3.84 -2.66 -16.16
C ASP A 55 -2.70 -3.36 -15.42
N VAL A 56 -2.80 -4.69 -15.22
CA VAL A 56 -1.75 -5.52 -14.62
C VAL A 56 -1.40 -6.64 -15.59
N PHE A 57 -0.12 -6.75 -15.90
CA PHE A 57 0.45 -7.74 -16.82
C PHE A 57 1.49 -8.59 -16.09
N TYR A 58 1.46 -9.88 -16.35
CA TYR A 58 2.43 -10.85 -15.85
C TYR A 58 3.25 -11.36 -17.01
N LEU A 59 4.55 -11.10 -17.01
CA LEU A 59 5.47 -11.53 -18.06
C LEU A 59 6.47 -12.56 -17.52
N ASP A 60 6.81 -13.52 -18.34
CA ASP A 60 7.94 -14.40 -18.07
C ASP A 60 9.24 -13.59 -18.20
N PRO A 61 10.06 -13.52 -17.15
CA PRO A 61 11.30 -12.74 -17.19
C PRO A 61 12.37 -13.32 -18.12
N VAL A 62 12.24 -14.57 -18.59
CA VAL A 62 13.18 -15.22 -19.50
C VAL A 62 12.75 -15.03 -20.96
N SER A 63 11.53 -15.44 -21.30
CA SER A 63 11.02 -15.30 -22.67
C SER A 63 10.45 -13.92 -22.99
N GLY A 64 10.00 -13.19 -21.96
CA GLY A 64 9.26 -11.93 -22.09
C GLY A 64 7.84 -12.13 -22.62
N GLU A 65 7.33 -13.35 -22.62
CA GLU A 65 5.97 -13.65 -23.02
C GLU A 65 4.97 -13.27 -21.92
N GLU A 66 3.78 -12.86 -22.35
CA GLU A 66 2.68 -12.54 -21.43
C GLU A 66 2.06 -13.84 -20.91
N VAL A 67 2.29 -14.13 -19.63
CA VAL A 67 1.76 -15.31 -18.94
C VAL A 67 0.33 -15.07 -18.49
N GLY A 68 -0.02 -13.82 -18.19
CA GLY A 68 -1.35 -13.45 -17.76
C GLY A 68 -1.54 -11.94 -17.70
N LYS A 69 -2.79 -11.55 -17.67
CA LYS A 69 -3.19 -10.15 -17.51
C LYS A 69 -4.49 -10.05 -16.75
N ARG A 70 -4.72 -8.93 -16.07
CA ARG A 70 -5.97 -8.66 -15.36
C ARG A 70 -6.25 -7.17 -15.28
N LEU A 71 -7.49 -6.82 -14.97
CA LEU A 71 -7.86 -5.50 -14.53
C LEU A 71 -7.87 -5.48 -12.99
N TRP A 72 -7.14 -4.55 -12.39
CA TRP A 72 -7.08 -4.40 -10.92
C TRP A 72 -8.47 -4.06 -10.37
N ALA A 73 -8.84 -4.70 -9.26
CA ALA A 73 -10.13 -4.51 -8.60
C ALA A 73 -11.37 -4.79 -9.48
N ALA A 74 -11.22 -5.46 -10.62
CA ALA A 74 -12.36 -5.94 -11.37
C ALA A 74 -13.20 -6.89 -10.51
N CYS A 75 -14.53 -6.73 -10.60
CA CYS A 75 -15.48 -7.54 -9.83
C CYS A 75 -15.41 -9.01 -10.29
N CYS A 76 -15.71 -9.92 -9.50
CA CYS A 76 -15.93 -10.11 -8.06
C CYS A 76 -15.53 -11.53 -7.72
N PHE A 77 -16.09 -12.54 -8.46
CA PHE A 77 -15.97 -13.95 -8.08
C PHE A 77 -15.03 -14.78 -8.94
N GLN A 78 -14.31 -14.15 -9.88
CA GLN A 78 -13.26 -14.86 -10.59
C GLN A 78 -12.06 -15.07 -9.66
N PRO A 79 -11.48 -16.26 -9.55
CA PRO A 79 -10.38 -16.56 -8.64
C PRO A 79 -9.20 -15.59 -8.77
N ALA A 80 -8.89 -15.15 -9.99
CA ALA A 80 -7.83 -14.18 -10.26
C ALA A 80 -8.09 -12.78 -9.67
N ASN A 81 -9.35 -12.40 -9.50
CA ASN A 81 -9.76 -11.06 -9.07
C ASN A 81 -10.21 -11.02 -7.61
N LEU A 82 -10.49 -12.16 -6.99
CA LEU A 82 -11.06 -12.22 -5.64
C LEU A 82 -10.17 -11.52 -4.61
N VAL A 83 -8.88 -11.84 -4.57
CA VAL A 83 -7.96 -11.25 -3.58
C VAL A 83 -7.80 -9.75 -3.79
N PRO A 84 -7.52 -9.23 -5.00
CA PRO A 84 -7.48 -7.79 -5.25
C PRO A 84 -8.79 -7.07 -4.94
N TRP A 85 -9.93 -7.72 -5.24
CA TRP A 85 -11.24 -7.13 -4.94
C TRP A 85 -11.51 -7.04 -3.42
N VAL A 86 -11.21 -8.10 -2.66
CA VAL A 86 -11.31 -8.08 -1.19
C VAL A 86 -10.42 -7.01 -0.59
N LEU A 87 -9.22 -6.85 -1.15
CA LEU A 87 -8.28 -5.84 -0.71
C LEU A 87 -8.79 -4.43 -0.98
N GLU A 88 -9.32 -4.17 -2.18
CA GLU A 88 -9.94 -2.90 -2.54
C GLU A 88 -11.19 -2.62 -1.69
N PHE A 89 -12.02 -3.63 -1.44
CA PHE A 89 -13.14 -3.53 -0.52
C PHE A 89 -12.70 -3.17 0.90
N HIS A 90 -11.61 -3.78 1.38
CA HIS A 90 -11.07 -3.46 2.71
C HIS A 90 -10.54 -2.03 2.79
N HIS A 91 -9.95 -1.51 1.72
CA HIS A 91 -9.34 -0.17 1.72
C HIS A 91 -10.34 0.95 1.54
N ASN A 92 -11.29 0.81 0.62
CA ASN A 92 -12.20 1.89 0.24
C ASN A 92 -13.66 1.46 0.05
N LEU A 93 -14.03 0.24 0.48
CA LEU A 93 -15.38 -0.32 0.36
C LEU A 93 -15.90 -0.37 -1.10
N THR A 94 -14.99 -0.36 -2.09
CA THR A 94 -15.32 -0.23 -3.52
C THR A 94 -16.20 0.99 -3.87
N LEU A 95 -16.22 2.01 -3.00
CA LEU A 95 -16.94 3.24 -3.25
C LEU A 95 -16.18 4.16 -4.21
N PRO A 96 -16.89 4.95 -5.03
CA PRO A 96 -16.25 5.83 -6.00
C PRO A 96 -15.44 6.95 -5.31
N GLY A 97 -14.28 7.30 -5.88
CA GLY A 97 -13.42 8.34 -5.36
C GLY A 97 -12.84 8.02 -3.98
N ASN A 98 -12.82 9.01 -3.10
CA ASN A 98 -12.25 8.89 -1.76
C ASN A 98 -13.28 8.64 -0.65
N TRP A 99 -14.55 8.41 -0.99
CA TRP A 99 -15.61 8.28 0.00
C TRP A 99 -15.42 7.08 0.92
N GLY A 100 -15.00 5.95 0.36
CA GLY A 100 -14.73 4.77 1.16
C GLY A 100 -13.56 4.98 2.12
N LEU A 101 -12.50 5.63 1.67
CA LEU A 101 -11.34 5.97 2.49
C LEU A 101 -11.73 6.87 3.66
N TYR A 102 -12.55 7.91 3.41
CA TYR A 102 -13.03 8.80 4.48
C TYR A 102 -13.96 8.08 5.47
N LEU A 103 -14.81 7.19 4.97
CA LEU A 103 -15.69 6.40 5.82
C LEU A 103 -14.88 5.45 6.70
N MET A 104 -13.94 4.70 6.12
CA MET A 104 -13.05 3.81 6.88
C MET A 104 -12.19 4.58 7.89
N GLY A 105 -11.68 5.74 7.49
CA GLY A 105 -10.94 6.64 8.37
C GLY A 105 -11.79 7.18 9.53
N GLY A 106 -13.04 7.54 9.27
CA GLY A 106 -14.01 7.94 10.29
C GLY A 106 -14.28 6.83 11.29
N VAL A 107 -14.55 5.61 10.81
CA VAL A 107 -14.73 4.43 11.67
C VAL A 107 -13.48 4.15 12.49
N ALA A 108 -12.30 4.23 11.90
CA ALA A 108 -11.03 4.05 12.61
C ALA A 108 -10.83 5.10 13.71
N MET A 109 -11.21 6.34 13.45
CA MET A 109 -11.15 7.42 14.44
C MET A 109 -12.12 7.17 15.61
N PHE A 110 -13.37 6.77 15.32
CA PHE A 110 -14.31 6.39 16.37
C PHE A 110 -13.80 5.20 17.20
N TRP A 111 -13.26 4.18 16.52
CA TRP A 111 -12.67 3.05 17.23
C TRP A 111 -11.49 3.46 18.12
N PHE A 112 -10.61 4.33 17.62
CA PHE A 112 -9.49 4.85 18.42
C PHE A 112 -9.98 5.59 19.68
N LEU A 113 -10.99 6.46 19.55
CA LEU A 113 -11.60 7.15 20.70
C LEU A 113 -12.29 6.17 21.64
N ASP A 114 -12.99 5.17 21.12
CA ASP A 114 -13.66 4.14 21.91
C ASP A 114 -12.69 3.32 22.76
N CYS A 115 -11.46 3.08 22.28
CA CYS A 115 -10.41 2.46 23.09
C CYS A 115 -10.17 3.22 24.40
N PHE A 116 -10.17 4.56 24.37
CA PHE A 116 -9.99 5.37 25.60
C PHE A 116 -11.24 5.40 26.46
N VAL A 117 -12.42 5.50 25.87
CA VAL A 117 -13.69 5.42 26.58
C VAL A 117 -13.81 4.07 27.29
N GLY A 118 -13.52 2.97 26.57
CA GLY A 118 -13.53 1.63 27.14
C GLY A 118 -12.57 1.48 28.32
N ALA A 119 -11.33 1.96 28.20
CA ALA A 119 -10.37 1.97 29.30
C ALA A 119 -10.88 2.82 30.48
N TRP A 120 -11.40 4.02 30.21
CA TRP A 120 -11.96 4.91 31.21
C TRP A 120 -13.09 4.27 32.02
N LEU A 121 -14.00 3.57 31.37
CA LEU A 121 -15.12 2.90 32.03
C LEU A 121 -14.70 1.77 32.98
N THR A 122 -13.47 1.25 32.83
CA THR A 122 -12.93 0.24 33.76
C THR A 122 -12.33 0.84 35.04
N LEU A 123 -12.10 2.15 35.06
CA LEU A 123 -11.48 2.82 36.22
C LEU A 123 -12.40 2.80 37.43
N PRO A 124 -11.89 2.42 38.61
CA PRO A 124 -12.70 2.35 39.82
C PRO A 124 -13.00 3.73 40.36
N ARG A 125 -14.16 3.87 40.93
CA ARG A 125 -14.53 5.06 41.70
C ARG A 125 -14.05 4.90 43.15
N GLY A 126 -13.27 5.89 43.64
CA GLY A 126 -12.81 5.98 45.04
C GLY A 126 -11.58 5.14 45.38
N ARG A 127 -11.11 5.30 46.63
CA ARG A 127 -9.88 4.65 47.15
C ARG A 127 -10.19 3.30 47.82
N PRO A 128 -9.24 2.34 47.86
CA PRO A 128 -7.94 2.33 47.20
C PRO A 128 -8.06 2.01 45.68
N PHE A 129 -7.48 2.88 44.84
CA PHE A 129 -7.62 2.81 43.39
C PHE A 129 -7.08 1.50 42.81
N TRP A 130 -5.80 1.21 43.03
CA TRP A 130 -5.12 0.05 42.44
C TRP A 130 -5.72 -1.28 42.83
N SER A 131 -6.05 -1.48 44.10
CA SER A 131 -6.67 -2.69 44.61
C SER A 131 -8.03 -2.96 43.95
N LYS A 132 -8.81 -1.91 43.71
CA LYS A 132 -10.12 -2.03 43.05
C LYS A 132 -9.93 -2.26 41.54
N TRP A 133 -8.96 -1.58 40.88
CA TRP A 133 -8.74 -1.69 39.45
C TRP A 133 -8.20 -3.06 39.06
N THR A 134 -7.36 -3.69 39.87
CA THR A 134 -6.89 -5.07 39.63
C THR A 134 -8.04 -6.08 39.49
N THR A 135 -9.21 -5.79 40.06
CA THR A 135 -10.40 -6.65 39.86
C THR A 135 -10.99 -6.55 38.46
N ALA A 136 -10.77 -5.43 37.76
CA ALA A 136 -11.22 -5.26 36.38
C ALA A 136 -10.48 -6.16 35.39
N TRP A 137 -9.25 -6.55 35.72
CA TRP A 137 -8.39 -7.44 34.92
C TRP A 137 -8.66 -8.92 35.10
N LYS A 138 -9.57 -9.28 36.03
CA LYS A 138 -9.85 -10.65 36.41
C LYS A 138 -11.22 -11.10 35.90
N ILE A 139 -11.24 -12.31 35.35
CA ILE A 139 -12.48 -12.99 34.94
C ILE A 139 -12.91 -13.86 36.10
N LYS A 140 -14.09 -13.62 36.64
CA LYS A 140 -14.66 -14.43 37.73
C LYS A 140 -15.62 -15.47 37.13
N ARG A 141 -15.49 -16.71 37.55
CA ARG A 141 -16.44 -17.76 37.22
C ARG A 141 -17.73 -17.52 38.02
N GLY A 142 -18.84 -17.42 37.32
CA GLY A 142 -20.16 -17.20 37.89
C GLY A 142 -21.24 -17.63 36.89
N ASN A 143 -22.40 -16.97 36.91
CA ASN A 143 -23.42 -17.21 35.88
C ASN A 143 -22.94 -16.68 34.51
N ALA A 144 -23.56 -17.12 33.43
CA ALA A 144 -23.16 -16.79 32.06
C ALA A 144 -23.10 -15.28 31.80
N TYR A 145 -24.04 -14.50 32.35
CA TYR A 145 -24.05 -13.04 32.22
C TYR A 145 -22.78 -12.40 32.83
N ARG A 146 -22.43 -12.79 34.05
CA ARG A 146 -21.24 -12.26 34.73
C ARG A 146 -19.96 -12.69 34.05
N PHE A 147 -19.88 -13.92 33.58
CA PHE A 147 -18.73 -14.41 32.84
C PHE A 147 -18.52 -13.60 31.55
N ASN A 148 -19.57 -13.39 30.76
CA ASN A 148 -19.47 -12.61 29.51
C ASN A 148 -19.10 -11.14 29.78
N PHE A 149 -19.67 -10.53 30.84
CA PHE A 149 -19.31 -9.17 31.24
C PHE A 149 -17.84 -9.05 31.65
N ASP A 150 -17.38 -9.95 32.53
CA ASP A 150 -15.97 -9.94 32.97
C ASP A 150 -15.02 -10.29 31.83
N LEU A 151 -15.40 -11.19 30.93
CA LEU A 151 -14.61 -11.55 29.72
C LEU A 151 -14.46 -10.35 28.79
N HIS A 152 -15.55 -9.64 28.51
CA HIS A 152 -15.51 -8.44 27.69
C HIS A 152 -14.65 -7.34 28.31
N ARG A 153 -14.84 -7.05 29.60
CA ARG A 153 -14.10 -6.03 30.34
C ARG A 153 -12.62 -6.34 30.46
N ALA A 154 -12.29 -7.51 30.99
CA ALA A 154 -10.91 -7.93 31.19
C ALA A 154 -10.21 -8.20 29.87
N GLY A 155 -10.88 -8.87 28.90
CA GLY A 155 -10.36 -9.08 27.55
C GLY A 155 -10.07 -7.78 26.82
N GLY A 156 -10.98 -6.79 26.91
CA GLY A 156 -10.77 -5.47 26.36
C GLY A 156 -9.53 -4.77 26.96
N LEU A 157 -9.32 -4.85 28.27
CA LEU A 157 -8.13 -4.29 28.91
C LEU A 157 -6.83 -5.02 28.49
N TRP A 158 -6.85 -6.33 28.41
CA TRP A 158 -5.69 -7.12 27.96
C TRP A 158 -5.31 -6.80 26.50
N LEU A 159 -6.31 -6.66 25.64
CA LEU A 159 -6.11 -6.39 24.22
C LEU A 159 -5.88 -4.90 23.94
N TRP A 160 -6.12 -4.02 24.91
CA TRP A 160 -6.05 -2.57 24.70
C TRP A 160 -4.71 -2.10 24.14
N LEU A 161 -3.59 -2.67 24.65
CA LEU A 161 -2.23 -2.36 24.19
C LEU A 161 -1.98 -2.74 22.71
N LEU A 162 -2.77 -3.66 22.17
CA LEU A 162 -2.71 -4.04 20.75
C LEU A 162 -3.72 -3.25 19.92
N LEU A 163 -4.95 -3.10 20.43
CA LEU A 163 -6.04 -2.48 19.68
C LEU A 163 -5.86 -0.98 19.50
N ALA A 164 -5.39 -0.26 20.53
CA ALA A 164 -5.21 1.19 20.44
C ALA A 164 -4.13 1.60 19.40
N PRO A 165 -2.93 0.97 19.32
CA PRO A 165 -1.98 1.23 18.25
C PRO A 165 -2.49 0.84 16.86
N VAL A 166 -3.25 -0.26 16.74
CA VAL A 166 -3.85 -0.69 15.46
C VAL A 166 -4.89 0.34 15.01
N ALA A 167 -5.76 0.81 15.91
CA ALA A 167 -6.73 1.85 15.60
C ALA A 167 -6.04 3.16 15.19
N LEU A 168 -4.98 3.56 15.90
CA LEU A 168 -4.19 4.75 15.56
C LEU A 168 -3.52 4.60 14.19
N SER A 169 -2.92 3.45 13.89
CA SER A 169 -2.31 3.20 12.58
C SER A 169 -3.35 3.22 11.46
N SER A 170 -4.56 2.74 11.72
CA SER A 170 -5.67 2.82 10.76
C SER A 170 -6.08 4.27 10.48
N VAL A 171 -6.11 5.15 11.50
CA VAL A 171 -6.32 6.59 11.30
C VAL A 171 -5.19 7.19 10.47
N ALA A 172 -3.93 6.85 10.77
CA ALA A 172 -2.76 7.35 10.05
C ALA A 172 -2.75 6.95 8.57
N LEU A 173 -3.20 5.74 8.25
CA LEU A 173 -3.25 5.22 6.88
C LEU A 173 -4.41 5.80 6.07
N ASN A 174 -5.59 5.95 6.69
CA ASN A 174 -6.80 6.41 5.99
C ASN A 174 -6.91 7.94 5.94
N LEU A 175 -6.44 8.64 6.96
CA LEU A 175 -6.54 10.10 7.08
C LEU A 175 -5.16 10.78 7.29
N PRO A 176 -4.16 10.50 6.42
CA PRO A 176 -2.80 10.97 6.63
C PRO A 176 -2.71 12.50 6.62
N SER A 177 -3.32 13.16 5.64
CA SER A 177 -3.26 14.62 5.47
C SER A 177 -4.32 15.38 6.27
N GLN A 178 -5.43 14.72 6.59
CA GLN A 178 -6.58 15.36 7.27
C GLN A 178 -6.40 15.36 8.78
N VAL A 179 -5.84 14.31 9.35
CA VAL A 179 -5.74 14.13 10.81
C VAL A 179 -4.30 13.86 11.25
N PHE A 180 -3.64 12.85 10.67
CA PHE A 180 -2.38 12.36 11.20
C PHE A 180 -1.23 13.38 11.06
N LYS A 181 -0.98 13.91 9.87
CA LYS A 181 0.07 14.92 9.66
C LYS A 181 -0.16 16.19 10.48
N PRO A 182 -1.36 16.81 10.51
CA PRO A 182 -1.62 17.96 11.37
C PRO A 182 -1.37 17.67 12.86
N LEU A 183 -1.77 16.49 13.34
CA LEU A 183 -1.56 16.11 14.73
C LEU A 183 -0.08 15.94 15.07
N VAL A 184 0.68 15.22 14.20
CA VAL A 184 2.11 15.00 14.43
C VAL A 184 2.91 16.30 14.29
N SER A 185 2.49 17.22 13.41
CA SER A 185 3.16 18.52 13.22
C SER A 185 3.13 19.43 14.47
N LEU A 186 2.24 19.14 15.43
CA LEU A 186 2.22 19.84 16.73
C LEU A 186 3.42 19.45 17.62
N PHE A 187 4.00 18.27 17.38
CA PHE A 187 5.08 17.72 18.20
C PHE A 187 6.43 17.68 17.46
N SER A 188 6.39 17.57 16.15
CA SER A 188 7.59 17.44 15.32
C SER A 188 7.36 18.05 13.93
N PRO A 189 8.31 18.82 13.40
CA PRO A 189 8.22 19.30 12.02
C PRO A 189 8.24 18.09 11.07
N ILE A 190 7.25 18.03 10.18
CA ILE A 190 7.16 16.99 9.16
C ILE A 190 7.74 17.57 7.86
N GLU A 191 8.83 17.01 7.40
CA GLU A 191 9.36 17.32 6.09
C GLU A 191 8.43 16.77 5.00
N PRO A 192 8.17 17.55 3.92
CA PRO A 192 7.37 17.06 2.81
C PRO A 192 8.06 15.84 2.19
N SER A 193 7.27 14.83 1.85
CA SER A 193 7.80 13.67 1.15
C SER A 193 8.44 14.10 -0.18
N VAL A 194 9.39 13.30 -0.68
CA VAL A 194 10.07 13.58 -1.97
C VAL A 194 9.06 13.76 -3.11
N TYR A 195 7.92 13.08 -3.04
CA TYR A 195 6.82 13.19 -4.00
C TYR A 195 6.04 14.50 -3.86
N GLU A 196 5.84 14.98 -2.65
CA GLU A 196 5.17 16.27 -2.38
C GLU A 196 6.08 17.43 -2.77
N ALA A 197 7.37 17.33 -2.47
CA ALA A 197 8.36 18.35 -2.78
C ALA A 197 8.60 18.52 -4.29
N ARG A 198 8.51 17.45 -5.07
CA ARG A 198 8.72 17.50 -6.54
C ARG A 198 7.50 18.00 -7.32
N GLY A 199 6.34 18.07 -6.72
CA GLY A 199 5.09 18.39 -7.44
C GLY A 199 4.66 17.25 -8.38
N ARG A 200 3.46 17.39 -8.92
CA ARG A 200 2.92 16.45 -9.92
C ARG A 200 3.31 16.93 -11.32
N LEU A 201 4.07 16.13 -12.03
CA LEU A 201 4.32 16.39 -13.44
C LEU A 201 3.05 16.06 -14.25
N PRO A 202 2.67 16.89 -15.23
CA PRO A 202 1.67 16.53 -16.22
C PRO A 202 2.04 15.21 -16.91
N ARG A 203 1.05 14.37 -17.21
CA ARG A 203 1.30 13.05 -17.83
C ARG A 203 2.00 13.16 -19.18
N GLU A 204 1.78 14.25 -19.90
CA GLU A 204 2.42 14.52 -21.19
C GLU A 204 3.93 14.76 -21.06
N GLN A 205 4.38 15.20 -19.87
CA GLN A 205 5.80 15.43 -19.54
C GLN A 205 6.48 14.20 -18.93
N LEU A 206 5.73 13.11 -18.71
CA LEU A 206 6.32 11.83 -18.33
C LEU A 206 7.10 11.30 -19.54
N GLY A 207 8.36 11.72 -19.64
CA GLY A 207 9.31 11.15 -20.61
C GLY A 207 9.42 9.64 -20.41
N ARG A 208 9.86 8.92 -21.45
CA ARG A 208 10.22 7.51 -21.29
C ARG A 208 11.20 7.41 -20.14
N PRO A 209 10.93 6.59 -19.10
CA PRO A 209 11.91 6.36 -18.06
C PRO A 209 13.18 5.83 -18.74
N ALA A 210 14.28 6.51 -18.52
CA ALA A 210 15.57 5.98 -18.92
C ALA A 210 15.88 4.79 -17.99
N TRP A 211 15.42 3.61 -18.38
CA TRP A 211 15.79 2.35 -17.74
C TRP A 211 17.26 2.10 -18.07
N THR A 212 18.15 2.74 -17.36
CA THR A 212 19.56 2.46 -17.48
C THR A 212 19.82 1.13 -16.81
N THR A 213 20.02 0.10 -17.62
CA THR A 213 20.51 -1.23 -17.17
C THR A 213 21.95 -1.14 -16.63
N THR A 214 22.60 -0.01 -16.85
CA THR A 214 23.95 0.28 -16.34
C THR A 214 23.86 1.18 -15.13
N ALA A 215 24.53 0.76 -14.05
CA ALA A 215 24.70 1.59 -12.89
C ALA A 215 25.35 2.93 -13.28
N PRO A 216 24.95 4.07 -12.68
CA PRO A 216 25.55 5.37 -12.95
C PRO A 216 27.07 5.30 -12.87
N SER A 217 27.77 5.88 -13.84
CA SER A 217 29.24 5.93 -13.88
C SER A 217 29.83 6.63 -12.64
N SER A 218 29.05 7.51 -12.03
CA SER A 218 29.40 8.20 -10.77
C SER A 218 29.41 7.29 -9.53
N TRP A 219 28.89 6.08 -9.63
CA TRP A 219 28.91 5.15 -8.50
C TRP A 219 30.24 4.42 -8.37
N PRO A 220 30.72 4.19 -7.15
CA PRO A 220 31.93 3.40 -6.91
C PRO A 220 31.75 1.97 -7.41
N ALA A 221 32.82 1.34 -7.85
CA ALA A 221 32.82 0.02 -8.50
C ALA A 221 32.15 -1.09 -7.64
N SER A 222 32.20 -0.97 -6.32
CA SER A 222 31.53 -1.88 -5.38
C SER A 222 29.99 -1.81 -5.48
N LYS A 223 29.44 -0.60 -5.58
CA LYS A 223 27.98 -0.40 -5.78
C LYS A 223 27.52 -0.80 -7.17
N ARG A 224 28.36 -0.59 -8.20
CA ARG A 224 28.04 -1.01 -9.58
C ARG A 224 27.95 -2.52 -9.72
N ARG A 225 28.81 -3.28 -9.04
CA ARG A 225 28.76 -4.76 -9.05
C ARG A 225 27.48 -5.31 -8.41
N GLY A 226 26.99 -4.67 -7.37
CA GLY A 226 25.72 -5.06 -6.73
C GLY A 226 24.47 -4.69 -7.54
N TRP A 227 24.59 -3.73 -8.49
CA TRP A 227 23.48 -3.36 -9.38
C TRP A 227 23.30 -4.34 -10.54
N ALA A 228 24.38 -4.93 -11.03
CA ALA A 228 24.35 -5.93 -12.09
C ALA A 228 23.87 -7.32 -11.61
N SER A 229 23.69 -7.50 -10.31
CA SER A 229 23.19 -8.75 -9.75
C SER A 229 21.66 -8.82 -9.87
N PRO A 230 21.06 -9.85 -10.47
CA PRO A 230 19.63 -9.99 -10.68
C PRO A 230 18.81 -10.23 -9.41
N SER A 231 19.40 -10.09 -8.25
CA SER A 231 18.82 -10.45 -6.94
C SER A 231 18.24 -9.30 -6.12
N ARG A 232 17.82 -8.19 -6.73
CA ARG A 232 17.09 -7.15 -6.00
C ARG A 232 15.84 -6.74 -6.74
N SER A 233 14.70 -6.87 -6.07
CA SER A 233 13.44 -6.27 -6.48
C SER A 233 13.65 -4.77 -6.72
N ALA A 234 13.69 -4.37 -7.99
CA ALA A 234 13.74 -2.98 -8.36
C ALA A 234 12.31 -2.46 -8.41
N SER A 235 11.83 -1.88 -7.31
CA SER A 235 10.67 -1.01 -7.39
C SER A 235 11.09 0.25 -8.15
N CYS A 236 10.76 0.29 -9.42
CA CYS A 236 11.01 1.43 -10.29
C CYS A 236 9.85 2.40 -10.19
N THR A 237 10.05 3.44 -9.42
CA THR A 237 9.21 4.63 -9.49
C THR A 237 9.73 5.50 -10.63
N THR A 238 8.88 5.91 -11.54
CA THR A 238 9.21 6.85 -12.63
C THR A 238 9.76 8.14 -12.03
N ALA A 239 11.08 8.23 -11.88
CA ALA A 239 11.75 9.45 -11.51
C ALA A 239 11.94 10.28 -12.78
N SER A 240 11.21 11.39 -12.89
CA SER A 240 11.45 12.42 -13.89
C SER A 240 12.91 12.88 -13.82
N ASN A 241 13.56 12.95 -14.98
CA ASN A 241 14.89 13.53 -15.17
C ASN A 241 14.94 14.95 -14.59
N THR A 242 15.42 15.09 -13.37
CA THR A 242 16.09 16.30 -12.92
C THR A 242 17.41 15.86 -12.33
N THR A 243 18.46 16.33 -12.92
CA THR A 243 19.85 16.22 -12.45
C THR A 243 19.95 16.75 -11.02
N SER A 244 19.83 15.87 -10.05
CA SER A 244 20.21 16.12 -8.66
C SER A 244 20.74 14.82 -8.10
N SER A 245 22.02 14.82 -7.84
CA SER A 245 22.79 13.73 -7.26
C SER A 245 22.47 13.58 -5.77
N ALA A 246 21.44 12.80 -5.45
CA ALA A 246 21.22 12.30 -4.09
C ALA A 246 20.97 10.79 -4.14
N PRO A 247 21.57 9.98 -3.24
CA PRO A 247 21.42 8.54 -3.27
C PRO A 247 19.98 8.16 -2.91
N ALA A 248 19.34 7.41 -3.79
CA ALA A 248 18.05 6.80 -3.53
C ALA A 248 18.22 5.74 -2.43
N SER A 249 17.82 6.10 -1.23
CA SER A 249 17.52 5.11 -0.19
C SER A 249 16.28 4.34 -0.64
N ALA A 250 16.41 3.02 -0.75
CA ALA A 250 15.31 2.11 -1.06
C ALA A 250 14.27 2.19 0.06
N THR A 251 13.23 2.95 -0.16
CA THR A 251 12.02 2.90 0.66
C THR A 251 11.05 1.95 0.01
N THR A 252 10.72 0.89 0.70
CA THR A 252 9.64 -0.04 0.38
C THR A 252 8.32 0.75 0.46
N THR A 253 7.91 1.34 -0.65
CA THR A 253 6.58 1.92 -0.75
C THR A 253 5.64 0.83 -1.21
N THR A 254 4.73 0.45 -0.33
CA THR A 254 3.57 -0.38 -0.66
C THR A 254 2.84 0.21 -1.87
N PRO A 255 2.33 -0.61 -2.79
CA PRO A 255 1.68 -0.18 -4.04
C PRO A 255 0.42 0.70 -3.85
N TRP A 256 0.01 0.95 -2.64
CA TRP A 256 -1.24 1.61 -2.24
C TRP A 256 -1.17 3.13 -2.14
N ALA A 257 0.01 3.72 -2.14
CA ALA A 257 0.19 5.16 -2.09
C ALA A 257 0.18 5.79 -3.48
N SER A 258 -0.85 5.55 -4.28
CA SER A 258 -1.12 6.32 -5.49
C SER A 258 -1.84 7.61 -5.12
N PRO A 259 -1.19 8.77 -5.20
CA PRO A 259 -1.92 10.02 -5.09
C PRO A 259 -2.73 10.22 -6.37
N GLY A 260 -4.04 10.01 -6.27
CA GLY A 260 -5.00 10.61 -7.19
C GLY A 260 -5.23 9.95 -8.54
N CYS A 261 -5.27 8.63 -8.63
CA CYS A 261 -6.18 8.01 -9.57
C CYS A 261 -7.58 8.05 -8.96
N SER A 262 -8.42 8.98 -9.39
CA SER A 262 -9.85 8.84 -9.23
C SER A 262 -10.23 7.57 -9.98
N SER A 263 -10.42 6.46 -9.25
CA SER A 263 -11.13 5.32 -9.80
C SER A 263 -12.57 5.76 -9.96
N THR A 264 -12.90 6.33 -11.11
CA THR A 264 -14.27 6.27 -11.59
C THR A 264 -14.53 4.79 -11.85
N ALA A 265 -14.88 4.09 -10.78
CA ALA A 265 -15.39 2.74 -10.89
C ALA A 265 -16.57 2.80 -11.85
N ALA A 266 -16.36 2.22 -13.02
CA ALA A 266 -17.47 1.91 -13.88
C ALA A 266 -18.38 0.97 -13.10
N THR A 267 -19.52 1.45 -12.66
CA THR A 267 -20.64 0.64 -12.25
C THR A 267 -21.05 -0.20 -13.47
N ALA A 268 -20.34 -1.28 -13.70
CA ALA A 268 -20.82 -2.33 -14.55
C ALA A 268 -21.74 -3.18 -13.68
N ALA A 269 -23.04 -3.03 -13.91
CA ALA A 269 -24.03 -3.93 -13.38
C ALA A 269 -23.60 -5.38 -13.70
N CYS A 270 -23.52 -6.20 -12.65
CA CYS A 270 -23.67 -7.64 -12.82
C CYS A 270 -25.15 -7.91 -13.09
#